data_0718664c14cfdcbbdf41a6fe19704edc
#
_entry.id   0718664c14cfdcbbdf41a6fe19704edc
#
_cell.length_a   1.000
_cell.length_b   1.000
_cell.length_c   1.000
_cell.angle_alpha   90.00
_cell.angle_beta   90.00
_cell.angle_gamma   90.00
#
_symmetry.space_group_name_H-M   'P 1'
#
loop_
_entity.id
_entity.type
_entity.pdbx_description
1 polymer ?
#
loop_
_entity_poly.entity_id
_entity_poly.type
_entity_poly.pdbx_seq_one_letter_code
_entity_poly.pdbx_strand_id
1 'polypeptide(L)'
;QSQQYSLQILGRDENGVQEEIGTITASEIGMYWVDTLNAAQELLNRQNEFLWIEMLWSTQNHDVVQGVSYDADKLQEQLAQMPALQNKNMIAPEDAYISEYSEKNKNYEIIPETMGIELNNNLVEEVVSTAIMQGDSTVDLEEQGCYETAKITAEDAALVKACDTMNKWVSAQITYDWNGNKVVVDGDTIHEWIQTDNKDPQLDEEAIGE
;
A
#
# COMPACT_ATOMS: atom_id res chain seq x y z
N GLN A 1 -0.86 5.48 -36.79
CA GLN A 1 0.04 5.32 -35.62
C GLN A 1 -0.72 4.89 -34.37
N SER A 2 -2.00 5.24 -34.21
CA SER A 2 -2.80 4.81 -33.04
C SER A 2 -3.00 3.29 -32.94
N GLN A 3 -3.00 2.56 -34.05
CA GLN A 3 -3.18 1.10 -34.06
C GLN A 3 -1.98 0.30 -33.54
N GLN A 4 -0.85 0.93 -33.28
CA GLN A 4 0.36 0.28 -32.79
C GLN A 4 0.69 0.61 -31.32
N TYR A 5 -0.12 1.44 -30.65
CA TYR A 5 0.11 1.75 -29.24
C TYR A 5 -0.22 0.55 -28.36
N SER A 6 0.66 0.27 -27.44
CA SER A 6 0.52 -0.76 -26.41
C SER A 6 1.17 -0.26 -25.14
N LEU A 7 0.45 -0.34 -24.02
CA LEU A 7 0.94 -0.06 -22.69
C LEU A 7 1.14 -1.37 -21.93
N GLN A 8 2.36 -1.65 -21.53
CA GLN A 8 2.71 -2.77 -20.66
C GLN A 8 2.58 -2.32 -19.22
N ILE A 9 1.84 -3.08 -18.42
CA ILE A 9 1.63 -2.83 -16.99
C ILE A 9 2.48 -3.81 -16.20
N LEU A 10 3.39 -3.26 -15.42
CA LEU A 10 4.29 -4.02 -14.54
C LEU A 10 3.77 -3.95 -13.11
N GLY A 11 3.94 -5.04 -12.39
CA GLY A 11 3.65 -5.17 -10.99
C GLY A 11 4.66 -6.09 -10.33
N ARG A 12 4.30 -6.67 -9.17
CA ARG A 12 5.14 -7.61 -8.44
C ARG A 12 4.39 -8.89 -8.08
N ASP A 13 5.12 -9.99 -7.96
CA ASP A 13 4.63 -11.24 -7.38
C ASP A 13 4.67 -11.24 -5.83
N GLU A 14 4.27 -12.35 -5.22
CA GLU A 14 4.28 -12.56 -3.75
C GLU A 14 5.67 -12.43 -3.12
N ASN A 15 6.74 -12.57 -3.91
CA ASN A 15 8.13 -12.48 -3.45
C ASN A 15 8.73 -11.08 -3.70
N GLY A 16 7.93 -10.13 -4.20
CA GLY A 16 8.38 -8.79 -4.56
C GLY A 16 9.17 -8.75 -5.87
N VAL A 17 9.07 -9.78 -6.72
CA VAL A 17 9.75 -9.80 -8.02
C VAL A 17 8.85 -9.13 -9.06
N GLN A 18 9.41 -8.14 -9.77
CA GLN A 18 8.70 -7.46 -10.84
C GLN A 18 8.27 -8.43 -11.94
N GLU A 19 7.03 -8.34 -12.35
CA GLU A 19 6.45 -9.11 -13.45
C GLU A 19 5.49 -8.27 -14.29
N GLU A 20 5.22 -8.71 -15.52
CA GLU A 20 4.16 -8.15 -16.34
C GLU A 20 2.82 -8.71 -15.89
N ILE A 21 1.93 -7.83 -15.42
CA ILE A 21 0.58 -8.21 -14.97
C ILE A 21 -0.49 -8.01 -16.04
N GLY A 22 -0.18 -7.27 -17.10
CA GLY A 22 -1.06 -7.10 -18.25
C GLY A 22 -0.54 -6.13 -19.29
N THR A 23 -1.21 -6.13 -20.41
CA THR A 23 -0.94 -5.22 -21.53
C THR A 23 -2.26 -4.69 -22.06
N ILE A 24 -2.32 -3.39 -22.34
CA ILE A 24 -3.49 -2.72 -22.94
C ILE A 24 -3.09 -2.16 -24.30
N THR A 25 -3.87 -2.49 -25.34
CA THR A 25 -3.65 -1.98 -26.69
C THR A 25 -4.63 -0.86 -27.05
N ALA A 26 -4.22 0.01 -27.97
CA ALA A 26 -5.08 1.09 -28.48
C ALA A 26 -6.44 0.59 -28.98
N SER A 27 -6.48 -0.57 -29.60
CA SER A 27 -7.71 -1.15 -30.16
C SER A 27 -8.69 -1.61 -29.08
N GLU A 28 -8.20 -2.13 -27.96
CA GLU A 28 -9.02 -2.63 -26.85
C GLU A 28 -9.76 -1.49 -26.14
N ILE A 29 -9.11 -0.33 -26.00
CA ILE A 29 -9.70 0.85 -25.34
C ILE A 29 -10.31 1.85 -26.34
N GLY A 30 -10.37 1.50 -27.62
CA GLY A 30 -10.92 2.39 -28.65
C GLY A 30 -10.18 3.73 -28.75
N MET A 31 -8.85 3.73 -28.58
CA MET A 31 -8.01 4.91 -28.60
C MET A 31 -8.00 5.59 -29.97
N TYR A 32 -8.17 6.89 -30.00
CA TYR A 32 -8.11 7.71 -31.23
C TYR A 32 -7.44 9.05 -30.96
N TRP A 33 -6.85 9.62 -32.01
CA TRP A 33 -6.27 10.95 -31.95
C TRP A 33 -7.35 12.01 -32.13
N VAL A 34 -7.42 12.96 -31.21
CA VAL A 34 -8.24 14.15 -31.36
C VAL A 34 -7.42 15.18 -32.13
N ASP A 35 -7.92 15.65 -33.26
CA ASP A 35 -7.28 16.75 -33.95
C ASP A 35 -7.40 18.02 -33.13
N THR A 36 -6.27 18.46 -32.56
CA THR A 36 -6.20 19.61 -31.67
C THR A 36 -6.71 20.91 -32.28
N LEU A 37 -6.69 21.02 -33.62
CA LEU A 37 -7.28 22.16 -34.33
C LEU A 37 -8.81 22.17 -34.21
N ASN A 38 -9.46 21.02 -34.31
CA ASN A 38 -10.91 20.90 -34.13
C ASN A 38 -11.33 21.05 -32.66
N ALA A 39 -10.56 20.51 -31.72
CA ALA A 39 -10.81 20.67 -30.27
C ALA A 39 -10.67 22.13 -29.84
N ALA A 40 -9.67 22.85 -30.33
CA ALA A 40 -9.52 24.29 -30.08
C ALA A 40 -10.65 25.09 -30.68
N GLN A 41 -11.13 24.69 -31.87
CA GLN A 41 -12.28 25.33 -32.55
C GLN A 41 -13.60 25.06 -31.81
N GLU A 42 -13.81 23.86 -31.25
CA GLU A 42 -14.96 23.55 -30.39
C GLU A 42 -14.94 24.30 -29.07
N LEU A 43 -13.76 24.42 -28.45
CA LEU A 43 -13.58 25.24 -27.27
C LEU A 43 -13.88 26.71 -27.52
N LEU A 44 -13.40 27.26 -28.63
CA LEU A 44 -13.71 28.61 -29.09
C LEU A 44 -15.22 28.80 -29.37
N ASN A 45 -15.87 27.80 -29.96
CA ASN A 45 -17.30 27.83 -30.26
C ASN A 45 -18.19 27.69 -29.00
N ARG A 46 -17.67 27.12 -27.92
CA ARG A 46 -18.34 27.01 -26.61
C ARG A 46 -18.09 28.23 -25.70
N GLN A 47 -17.11 29.07 -26.04
CA GLN A 47 -16.86 30.31 -25.28
C GLN A 47 -17.96 31.30 -25.60
N ASN A 48 -18.78 31.61 -24.62
CA ASN A 48 -19.77 32.66 -24.68
C ASN A 48 -19.05 34.01 -24.79
N GLU A 49 -19.37 34.79 -25.83
CA GLU A 49 -18.70 36.09 -26.14
C GLU A 49 -18.67 37.09 -24.98
N PHE A 50 -19.44 36.86 -23.91
CA PHE A 50 -19.53 37.71 -22.73
C PHE A 50 -18.65 37.30 -21.55
N LEU A 51 -18.05 36.08 -21.55
CA LEU A 51 -17.26 35.58 -20.43
C LEU A 51 -15.76 35.90 -20.53
N TRP A 52 -15.28 36.42 -21.65
CA TRP A 52 -13.86 36.73 -21.84
C TRP A 52 -13.33 37.81 -20.85
N ILE A 53 -14.19 38.67 -20.33
CA ILE A 53 -13.81 39.69 -19.35
C ILE A 53 -13.52 39.10 -17.97
N GLU A 54 -14.24 38.07 -17.56
CA GLU A 54 -13.96 37.30 -16.32
C GLU A 54 -12.69 36.48 -16.42
N MET A 55 -12.37 35.97 -17.59
CA MET A 55 -11.15 35.17 -17.83
C MET A 55 -9.85 35.97 -17.79
N LEU A 56 -9.89 37.30 -17.91
CA LEU A 56 -8.71 38.16 -17.78
C LEU A 56 -8.12 38.17 -16.37
N TRP A 57 -8.87 37.71 -15.36
CA TRP A 57 -8.46 37.72 -13.97
C TRP A 57 -8.26 36.30 -13.36
N SER A 58 -8.55 35.25 -14.12
CA SER A 58 -8.33 33.86 -13.72
C SER A 58 -7.36 33.21 -14.67
N THR A 59 -6.17 32.87 -14.17
CA THR A 59 -5.21 32.02 -14.90
C THR A 59 -5.72 30.59 -14.86
N GLN A 60 -6.54 30.20 -15.84
CA GLN A 60 -6.85 28.79 -16.04
C GLN A 60 -5.80 28.23 -16.99
N ASN A 61 -4.87 27.45 -16.43
CA ASN A 61 -3.98 26.61 -17.22
C ASN A 61 -4.83 25.48 -17.80
N HIS A 62 -5.22 25.61 -19.05
CA HIS A 62 -5.69 24.50 -19.84
C HIS A 62 -4.44 23.86 -20.46
N ASP A 63 -3.90 22.83 -19.83
CA ASP A 63 -2.97 21.94 -20.45
C ASP A 63 -3.71 21.24 -21.60
N VAL A 64 -3.50 21.71 -22.82
CA VAL A 64 -3.92 21.00 -24.03
C VAL A 64 -2.92 19.85 -24.18
N VAL A 65 -3.15 18.76 -23.48
CA VAL A 65 -2.45 17.50 -23.66
C VAL A 65 -2.71 17.05 -25.08
N GLN A 66 -1.66 16.73 -25.82
CA GLN A 66 -1.73 16.29 -27.22
C GLN A 66 -2.79 15.19 -27.34
N GLY A 67 -3.83 15.52 -27.99
CA GLY A 67 -5.07 14.91 -28.37
C GLY A 67 -5.16 13.42 -28.50
N VAL A 68 -4.96 12.67 -27.44
CA VAL A 68 -5.34 11.26 -27.34
C VAL A 68 -6.65 11.19 -26.56
N SER A 69 -7.62 10.50 -27.09
CA SER A 69 -8.85 10.15 -26.39
C SER A 69 -9.08 8.64 -26.47
N TYR A 70 -9.68 8.08 -25.45
CA TYR A 70 -10.03 6.66 -25.37
C TYR A 70 -11.39 6.51 -24.70
N ASP A 71 -11.94 5.31 -24.76
CA ASP A 71 -13.20 4.94 -24.12
C ASP A 71 -12.90 4.45 -22.69
N ALA A 72 -13.30 5.25 -21.69
CA ALA A 72 -13.04 4.96 -20.28
C ALA A 72 -13.73 3.66 -19.81
N ASP A 73 -14.94 3.37 -20.31
CA ASP A 73 -15.67 2.16 -19.94
C ASP A 73 -14.90 0.92 -20.42
N LYS A 74 -14.33 0.98 -21.63
CA LYS A 74 -13.49 -0.11 -22.14
C LYS A 74 -12.20 -0.27 -21.38
N LEU A 75 -11.56 0.83 -20.96
CA LEU A 75 -10.37 0.75 -20.12
C LEU A 75 -10.71 0.02 -18.82
N GLN A 76 -11.81 0.39 -18.17
CA GLN A 76 -12.25 -0.24 -16.93
C GLN A 76 -12.59 -1.73 -17.14
N GLU A 77 -13.21 -2.10 -18.25
CA GLU A 77 -13.44 -3.50 -18.62
C GLU A 77 -12.13 -4.29 -18.79
N GLN A 78 -11.11 -3.71 -19.42
CA GLN A 78 -9.81 -4.36 -19.61
C GLN A 78 -9.10 -4.55 -18.27
N LEU A 79 -9.07 -3.52 -17.41
CA LEU A 79 -8.49 -3.62 -16.07
C LEU A 79 -9.20 -4.68 -15.22
N ALA A 80 -10.54 -4.73 -15.25
CA ALA A 80 -11.32 -5.72 -14.50
C ALA A 80 -11.08 -7.18 -14.95
N GLN A 81 -10.61 -7.39 -16.17
CA GLN A 81 -10.27 -8.73 -16.69
C GLN A 81 -8.86 -9.19 -16.27
N MET A 82 -7.99 -8.28 -15.83
CA MET A 82 -6.63 -8.63 -15.39
C MET A 82 -6.65 -9.45 -14.10
N PRO A 83 -6.02 -10.64 -14.08
CA PRO A 83 -6.04 -11.50 -12.89
C PRO A 83 -5.52 -10.83 -11.62
N ALA A 84 -4.48 -10.02 -11.74
CA ALA A 84 -3.87 -9.30 -10.62
C ALA A 84 -4.80 -8.27 -9.97
N LEU A 85 -5.77 -7.72 -10.71
CA LEU A 85 -6.74 -6.74 -10.23
C LEU A 85 -8.03 -7.37 -9.69
N GLN A 86 -8.12 -8.71 -9.68
CA GLN A 86 -9.27 -9.41 -9.12
C GLN A 86 -9.06 -9.68 -7.63
N ASN A 87 -9.95 -9.22 -6.77
CA ASN A 87 -9.87 -9.35 -5.30
C ASN A 87 -9.52 -10.77 -4.82
N LYS A 88 -9.99 -11.80 -5.52
CA LYS A 88 -9.72 -13.21 -5.17
C LYS A 88 -8.24 -13.62 -5.28
N ASN A 89 -7.43 -12.85 -6.01
CA ASN A 89 -6.01 -13.11 -6.22
C ASN A 89 -5.14 -12.16 -5.42
N MET A 90 -5.74 -11.17 -4.75
CA MET A 90 -5.02 -10.21 -3.92
C MET A 90 -4.71 -10.80 -2.55
N ILE A 91 -3.50 -10.57 -2.08
CA ILE A 91 -3.05 -10.91 -0.73
C ILE A 91 -2.79 -9.60 -0.01
N ALA A 92 -3.55 -9.34 1.05
CA ALA A 92 -3.35 -8.12 1.84
C ALA A 92 -1.99 -8.14 2.55
N PRO A 93 -1.34 -6.98 2.74
CA PRO A 93 -0.17 -6.89 3.59
C PRO A 93 -0.56 -7.15 5.05
N GLU A 94 0.34 -7.75 5.81
CA GLU A 94 0.17 -7.95 7.25
C GLU A 94 1.12 -7.02 8.02
N ASP A 95 0.62 -6.44 9.10
CA ASP A 95 1.41 -5.57 9.97
C ASP A 95 2.44 -6.36 10.76
N ALA A 96 3.60 -5.74 11.06
CA ALA A 96 4.55 -6.27 12.00
C ALA A 96 3.95 -6.37 13.40
N TYR A 97 4.32 -7.39 14.15
CA TYR A 97 3.84 -7.64 15.50
C TYR A 97 4.90 -8.27 16.41
N ILE A 98 4.66 -8.25 17.72
CA ILE A 98 5.51 -8.92 18.68
C ILE A 98 5.09 -10.39 18.80
N SER A 99 6.04 -11.31 18.66
CA SER A 99 5.81 -12.75 18.78
C SER A 99 5.26 -13.14 20.15
N GLU A 100 4.76 -14.35 20.28
CA GLU A 100 4.60 -14.97 21.58
C GLU A 100 5.95 -15.14 22.27
N TYR A 101 5.94 -15.28 23.63
CA TYR A 101 7.15 -15.53 24.40
C TYR A 101 7.79 -16.87 24.01
N SER A 102 9.07 -16.82 23.71
CA SER A 102 9.85 -18.01 23.39
C SER A 102 10.48 -18.60 24.64
N GLU A 103 9.92 -19.67 25.19
CA GLU A 103 10.51 -20.39 26.34
C GLU A 103 11.96 -20.85 26.05
N LYS A 104 12.27 -21.16 24.79
CA LYS A 104 13.61 -21.59 24.38
C LYS A 104 14.62 -20.45 24.38
N ASN A 105 14.25 -19.29 23.85
CA ASN A 105 15.14 -18.14 23.70
C ASN A 105 15.01 -17.17 24.89
N LYS A 106 13.96 -17.34 25.72
CA LYS A 106 13.63 -16.48 26.86
C LYS A 106 13.41 -15.01 26.46
N ASN A 107 12.80 -14.80 25.30
CA ASN A 107 12.57 -13.47 24.76
C ASN A 107 11.30 -13.41 23.88
N TYR A 108 10.94 -12.18 23.55
CA TYR A 108 10.00 -11.81 22.48
C TYR A 108 10.80 -11.32 21.28
N GLU A 109 10.28 -11.53 20.09
CA GLU A 109 10.87 -11.08 18.82
C GLU A 109 9.83 -10.27 18.03
N ILE A 110 10.29 -9.32 17.24
CA ILE A 110 9.43 -8.63 16.29
C ILE A 110 9.34 -9.51 15.04
N ILE A 111 8.12 -9.91 14.69
CA ILE A 111 7.84 -10.55 13.41
C ILE A 111 7.59 -9.43 12.39
N PRO A 112 8.38 -9.34 11.33
CA PRO A 112 8.26 -8.26 10.37
C PRO A 112 6.95 -8.35 9.58
N GLU A 113 6.56 -7.21 9.04
CA GLU A 113 5.43 -7.08 8.13
C GLU A 113 5.62 -7.90 6.85
N THR A 114 4.52 -8.26 6.22
CA THR A 114 4.51 -8.87 4.89
C THR A 114 4.04 -7.87 3.84
N MET A 115 4.65 -7.92 2.67
CA MET A 115 4.40 -6.94 1.59
C MET A 115 3.17 -7.35 0.81
N GLY A 116 2.31 -8.13 0.97
CA GLY A 116 1.13 -8.41 0.15
C GLY A 116 1.23 -8.03 -1.34
N ILE A 117 0.22 -8.38 -2.09
CA ILE A 117 0.03 -8.01 -3.50
C ILE A 117 -1.36 -7.38 -3.73
N GLU A 118 -1.92 -6.77 -2.71
CA GLU A 118 -3.19 -6.07 -2.82
C GLU A 118 -3.00 -4.72 -3.49
N LEU A 119 -3.71 -4.51 -4.60
CA LEU A 119 -3.70 -3.29 -5.39
C LEU A 119 -4.92 -2.41 -5.08
N ASN A 120 -4.70 -1.11 -5.00
CA ASN A 120 -5.77 -0.12 -4.97
C ASN A 120 -6.28 0.13 -6.39
N ASN A 121 -7.39 -0.52 -6.74
CA ASN A 121 -7.92 -0.49 -8.11
C ASN A 121 -8.23 0.93 -8.61
N ASN A 122 -8.64 1.86 -7.74
CA ASN A 122 -8.92 3.24 -8.14
C ASN A 122 -7.63 3.96 -8.53
N LEU A 123 -6.57 3.76 -7.75
CA LEU A 123 -5.27 4.35 -8.03
C LEU A 123 -4.64 3.74 -9.29
N VAL A 124 -4.79 2.43 -9.50
CA VAL A 124 -4.36 1.76 -10.74
C VAL A 124 -5.05 2.36 -11.96
N GLU A 125 -6.37 2.58 -11.91
CA GLU A 125 -7.11 3.19 -13.01
C GLU A 125 -6.60 4.61 -13.31
N GLU A 126 -6.35 5.44 -12.29
CA GLU A 126 -5.80 6.79 -12.43
C GLU A 126 -4.40 6.79 -13.06
N VAL A 127 -3.51 5.92 -12.56
CA VAL A 127 -2.12 5.80 -13.02
C VAL A 127 -2.06 5.30 -14.46
N VAL A 128 -2.82 4.24 -14.79
CA VAL A 128 -2.89 3.68 -16.15
C VAL A 128 -3.49 4.70 -17.12
N SER A 129 -4.56 5.39 -16.72
CA SER A 129 -5.17 6.47 -17.48
C SER A 129 -4.15 7.57 -17.81
N THR A 130 -3.37 7.99 -16.83
CA THR A 130 -2.33 8.99 -17.00
C THR A 130 -1.23 8.52 -17.95
N ALA A 131 -0.76 7.28 -17.83
CA ALA A 131 0.25 6.70 -18.71
C ALA A 131 -0.25 6.62 -20.17
N ILE A 132 -1.52 6.25 -20.39
CA ILE A 132 -2.15 6.24 -21.72
C ILE A 132 -2.16 7.66 -22.32
N MET A 133 -2.55 8.66 -21.54
CA MET A 133 -2.61 10.05 -22.02
C MET A 133 -1.22 10.63 -22.31
N GLN A 134 -0.18 10.19 -21.59
CA GLN A 134 1.21 10.57 -21.83
C GLN A 134 1.85 9.82 -23.01
N GLY A 135 1.22 8.71 -23.42
CA GLY A 135 1.74 7.86 -24.50
C GLY A 135 2.90 6.97 -24.06
N ASP A 136 2.96 6.67 -22.76
CA ASP A 136 3.98 5.78 -22.21
C ASP A 136 3.83 4.36 -22.76
N SER A 137 4.92 3.66 -22.89
CA SER A 137 4.93 2.25 -23.35
C SER A 137 4.88 1.26 -22.19
N THR A 138 5.24 1.71 -20.98
CA THR A 138 5.27 0.90 -19.76
C THR A 138 4.85 1.75 -18.57
N VAL A 139 4.20 1.11 -17.60
CA VAL A 139 3.89 1.69 -16.29
C VAL A 139 4.16 0.65 -15.21
N ASP A 140 4.85 1.05 -14.15
CA ASP A 140 5.15 0.21 -13.01
C ASP A 140 4.26 0.61 -11.83
N LEU A 141 3.36 -0.29 -11.43
CA LEU A 141 2.39 -0.04 -10.36
C LEU A 141 3.04 0.04 -8.97
N GLU A 142 4.22 -0.58 -8.78
CA GLU A 142 4.95 -0.48 -7.52
C GLU A 142 5.63 0.89 -7.39
N GLU A 143 6.30 1.37 -8.44
CA GLU A 143 6.90 2.70 -8.46
C GLU A 143 5.85 3.81 -8.32
N GLN A 144 4.63 3.58 -8.81
CA GLN A 144 3.50 4.50 -8.68
C GLN A 144 2.76 4.38 -7.35
N GLY A 145 3.18 3.47 -6.45
CA GLY A 145 2.59 3.31 -5.13
C GLY A 145 1.16 2.75 -5.15
N CYS A 146 0.82 1.94 -6.15
CA CYS A 146 -0.51 1.37 -6.30
C CYS A 146 -0.82 0.20 -5.35
N TYR A 147 0.19 -0.35 -4.67
CA TYR A 147 0.00 -1.43 -3.71
C TYR A 147 -0.37 -0.91 -2.32
N GLU A 148 -1.28 -1.62 -1.66
CA GLU A 148 -1.53 -1.42 -0.24
C GLU A 148 -0.27 -1.83 0.56
N THR A 149 0.01 -1.11 1.64
CA THR A 149 1.19 -1.33 2.47
C THR A 149 0.78 -1.59 3.91
N ALA A 150 1.60 -2.36 4.63
CA ALA A 150 1.45 -2.54 6.07
C ALA A 150 1.48 -1.18 6.79
N LYS A 151 0.65 -1.05 7.82
CA LYS A 151 0.55 0.19 8.62
C LYS A 151 1.59 0.24 9.72
N ILE A 152 2.03 -0.92 10.19
CA ILE A 152 3.05 -1.09 11.23
C ILE A 152 4.18 -1.90 10.62
N THR A 153 5.38 -1.34 10.64
CA THR A 153 6.60 -2.01 10.18
C THR A 153 7.44 -2.48 11.36
N ALA A 154 8.38 -3.39 11.11
CA ALA A 154 9.31 -3.85 12.15
C ALA A 154 10.17 -2.72 12.75
N GLU A 155 10.27 -1.59 12.05
CA GLU A 155 10.99 -0.39 12.49
C GLU A 155 10.10 0.61 13.24
N ASP A 156 8.81 0.32 13.41
CA ASP A 156 7.90 1.21 14.15
C ASP A 156 8.39 1.42 15.58
N ALA A 157 8.59 2.68 15.96
CA ALA A 157 9.21 3.04 17.22
C ALA A 157 8.39 2.60 18.44
N ALA A 158 7.05 2.53 18.33
CA ALA A 158 6.19 2.08 19.41
C ALA A 158 6.31 0.55 19.57
N LEU A 159 6.32 -0.20 18.46
CA LEU A 159 6.49 -1.64 18.44
C LEU A 159 7.85 -2.05 19.02
N VAL A 160 8.93 -1.42 18.56
CA VAL A 160 10.30 -1.67 19.05
C VAL A 160 10.40 -1.39 20.55
N LYS A 161 9.88 -0.24 21.00
CA LYS A 161 9.88 0.10 22.43
C LYS A 161 9.07 -0.88 23.26
N ALA A 162 7.93 -1.35 22.76
CA ALA A 162 7.11 -2.33 23.45
C ALA A 162 7.87 -3.67 23.61
N CYS A 163 8.46 -4.18 22.52
CA CYS A 163 9.25 -5.40 22.52
C CYS A 163 10.45 -5.30 23.48
N ASP A 164 11.20 -4.20 23.44
CA ASP A 164 12.32 -3.95 24.34
C ASP A 164 11.87 -3.92 25.81
N THR A 165 10.71 -3.31 26.09
CA THR A 165 10.15 -3.25 27.44
C THR A 165 9.79 -4.63 27.95
N MET A 166 9.10 -5.44 27.14
CA MET A 166 8.75 -6.82 27.49
C MET A 166 10.01 -7.67 27.72
N ASN A 167 11.00 -7.56 26.83
CA ASN A 167 12.26 -8.27 26.96
C ASN A 167 13.03 -7.85 28.22
N LYS A 168 13.00 -6.57 28.59
CA LYS A 168 13.58 -6.09 29.83
C LYS A 168 12.89 -6.72 31.05
N TRP A 169 11.59 -6.87 31.06
CA TRP A 169 10.87 -7.50 32.16
C TRP A 169 11.19 -8.97 32.28
N VAL A 170 11.12 -9.75 31.21
CA VAL A 170 11.42 -11.19 31.23
C VAL A 170 12.90 -11.50 31.45
N SER A 171 13.81 -10.53 31.31
CA SER A 171 15.21 -10.69 31.65
C SER A 171 15.48 -10.60 33.17
N ALA A 172 14.49 -10.17 33.94
CA ALA A 172 14.64 -10.10 35.40
C ALA A 172 14.62 -11.50 36.02
N GLN A 173 15.42 -11.68 37.07
CA GLN A 173 15.43 -12.88 37.90
C GLN A 173 15.44 -12.49 39.35
N ILE A 174 14.43 -12.89 40.09
CA ILE A 174 14.27 -12.63 41.52
C ILE A 174 14.26 -13.96 42.25
N THR A 175 15.10 -14.11 43.24
CA THR A 175 15.11 -15.31 44.06
C THR A 175 14.68 -14.96 45.48
N TYR A 176 13.61 -15.56 45.95
CA TYR A 176 13.15 -15.49 47.34
C TYR A 176 13.66 -16.69 48.09
N ASP A 177 14.28 -16.46 49.27
CA ASP A 177 14.67 -17.51 50.17
C ASP A 177 13.76 -17.44 51.41
N TRP A 178 12.92 -18.46 51.59
CA TRP A 178 12.01 -18.58 52.72
C TRP A 178 12.32 -19.87 53.47
N ASN A 179 12.98 -19.74 54.61
CA ASN A 179 13.35 -20.88 55.45
C ASN A 179 14.13 -22.00 54.73
N GLY A 180 15.03 -21.64 53.84
CA GLY A 180 15.80 -22.57 53.02
C GLY A 180 15.11 -23.09 51.75
N ASN A 181 13.85 -22.71 51.53
CA ASN A 181 13.15 -22.94 50.26
C ASN A 181 13.37 -21.74 49.34
N LYS A 182 13.92 -21.99 48.17
CA LYS A 182 14.13 -20.96 47.15
C LYS A 182 13.02 -20.98 46.12
N VAL A 183 12.35 -19.85 45.96
CA VAL A 183 11.41 -19.61 44.89
C VAL A 183 12.08 -18.66 43.91
N VAL A 184 12.13 -19.03 42.63
CA VAL A 184 12.72 -18.22 41.58
C VAL A 184 11.58 -17.72 40.72
N VAL A 185 11.50 -16.41 40.58
CA VAL A 185 10.65 -15.72 39.60
C VAL A 185 11.56 -15.26 38.46
N ASP A 186 11.40 -15.82 37.32
CA ASP A 186 12.18 -15.52 36.11
C ASP A 186 11.28 -15.26 34.91
N GLY A 187 11.86 -15.17 33.72
CA GLY A 187 11.12 -14.87 32.49
C GLY A 187 9.96 -15.82 32.21
N ASP A 188 10.08 -17.09 32.60
CA ASP A 188 9.02 -18.09 32.39
C ASP A 188 7.79 -17.86 33.29
N THR A 189 7.97 -17.15 34.38
CA THR A 189 6.87 -16.70 35.24
C THR A 189 6.39 -15.31 34.85
N ILE A 190 7.34 -14.39 34.58
CA ILE A 190 7.03 -13.00 34.33
C ILE A 190 6.21 -12.83 33.04
N HIS A 191 6.46 -13.64 31.99
CA HIS A 191 5.74 -13.52 30.71
C HIS A 191 4.23 -13.76 30.86
N GLU A 192 3.81 -14.59 31.82
CA GLU A 192 2.39 -14.86 32.11
C GLU A 192 1.66 -13.62 32.68
N TRP A 193 2.40 -12.66 33.21
CA TRP A 193 1.87 -11.41 33.76
C TRP A 193 1.84 -10.27 32.75
N ILE A 194 2.40 -10.46 31.54
CA ILE A 194 2.45 -9.40 30.53
C ILE A 194 1.20 -9.40 29.68
N GLN A 195 0.51 -8.27 29.69
CA GLN A 195 -0.59 -7.97 28.78
C GLN A 195 -0.14 -6.94 27.75
N THR A 196 -0.42 -7.17 26.47
CA THR A 196 -0.04 -6.26 25.40
C THR A 196 -0.99 -6.31 24.21
N ASP A 197 -1.15 -5.15 23.57
CA ASP A 197 -1.77 -4.98 22.25
C ASP A 197 -0.73 -4.65 21.17
N ASN A 198 0.54 -5.01 21.38
CA ASN A 198 1.70 -4.69 20.55
C ASN A 198 2.22 -3.22 20.64
N LYS A 199 1.63 -2.37 21.47
CA LYS A 199 2.06 -0.95 21.55
C LYS A 199 2.40 -0.49 22.96
N ASP A 200 1.64 -0.92 23.94
CA ASP A 200 1.77 -0.48 25.33
C ASP A 200 1.67 -1.67 26.28
N PRO A 201 2.76 -2.45 26.46
CA PRO A 201 2.75 -3.60 27.35
C PRO A 201 2.58 -3.16 28.79
N GLN A 202 1.74 -3.88 29.53
CA GLN A 202 1.47 -3.66 30.94
C GLN A 202 1.65 -4.95 31.74
N LEU A 203 1.97 -4.82 33.02
CA LEU A 203 1.99 -5.94 33.94
C LEU A 203 0.62 -6.08 34.62
N ASP A 204 0.11 -7.29 34.65
CA ASP A 204 -1.14 -7.64 35.34
C ASP A 204 -0.84 -7.69 36.84
N GLU A 205 -1.25 -6.65 37.57
CA GLU A 205 -1.03 -6.55 39.02
C GLU A 205 -1.84 -7.62 39.81
N GLU A 206 -2.97 -8.08 39.28
CA GLU A 206 -3.78 -9.12 39.93
C GLU A 206 -3.07 -10.48 39.81
N ALA A 207 -2.54 -10.80 38.62
CA ALA A 207 -1.78 -12.04 38.41
C ALA A 207 -0.47 -12.11 39.21
N ILE A 208 0.17 -10.97 39.52
CA ILE A 208 1.36 -10.91 40.36
C ILE A 208 1.04 -11.21 41.82
N GLY A 209 -0.21 -10.99 42.26
CA GLY A 209 -0.64 -11.14 43.65
C GLY A 209 -1.13 -12.54 44.06
N GLU A 210 -1.28 -13.46 43.09
CA GLU A 210 -1.69 -14.85 43.31
C GLU A 210 -0.48 -15.77 43.47
#